data_9d47d5ea15b84223e8a66fc39fb7d235
#
_entry.id   9d47d5ea15b84223e8a66fc39fb7d235
#
_cell.length_a   1.000
_cell.length_b   1.000
_cell.length_c   1.000
_cell.angle_alpha   90.00
_cell.angle_beta   90.00
_cell.angle_gamma   90.00
#
_symmetry.space_group_name_H-M   'P 1'
#
loop_
_entity.id
_entity.type
_entity.pdbx_description
1 polymer ?
#
loop_
_entity_poly.entity_id
_entity_poly.type
_entity_poly.pdbx_seq_one_letter_code
_entity_poly.pdbx_strand_id
1 'polypeptide(L)' 'MNNKKWIPTNYQKDRLISCTKKYIHQKLNDLHEELECPNEFIFDFIKDIQQDWDPDSYKSKSEKLLKNK' A
#
# COMPACT_ATOMS: atom_id res chain seq x y z
N MET A 1 23.59 8.43 5.13
CA MET A 1 22.62 8.39 4.89
C MET A 1 21.72 9.28 5.46
N ASN A 2 20.83 9.49 4.94
CA ASN A 2 19.93 10.39 5.35
C ASN A 2 19.03 9.85 6.34
N ASN A 3 18.99 10.36 7.46
CA ASN A 3 18.12 9.88 8.47
C ASN A 3 16.86 10.65 8.60
N LYS A 4 16.67 11.63 7.75
CA LYS A 4 15.50 12.40 7.83
C LYS A 4 14.34 11.63 7.33
N LYS A 5 13.24 11.64 8.04
CA LYS A 5 12.02 11.04 7.61
C LYS A 5 11.32 11.99 6.68
N TRP A 6 10.90 11.50 5.56
CA TRP A 6 10.16 12.32 4.62
C TRP A 6 8.77 12.63 5.17
N ILE A 7 8.36 13.88 5.10
CA ILE A 7 7.06 14.29 5.59
C ILE A 7 6.33 15.07 4.51
N PRO A 8 5.08 14.71 4.24
CA PRO A 8 4.33 15.43 3.20
C PRO A 8 3.91 16.82 3.67
N THR A 9 3.67 17.69 2.71
CA THR A 9 3.11 19.00 3.02
C THR A 9 1.66 18.83 3.42
N ASN A 10 1.09 19.89 3.98
CA ASN A 10 -0.31 19.86 4.37
C ASN A 10 -1.21 19.64 3.17
N TYR A 11 -0.89 20.28 2.07
CA TYR A 11 -1.68 20.12 0.86
C TYR A 11 -1.65 18.66 0.39
N GLN A 12 -0.46 18.08 0.37
CA GLN A 12 -0.33 16.70 -0.04
C GLN A 12 -1.10 15.76 0.88
N LYS A 13 -1.01 16.05 2.16
CA LYS A 13 -1.70 15.22 3.14
C LYS A 13 -3.21 15.29 2.97
N ASP A 14 -3.74 16.49 2.83
CA ASP A 14 -5.18 16.66 2.79
C ASP A 14 -5.79 16.29 1.47
N ARG A 15 -5.05 16.49 0.39
CA ARG A 15 -5.63 16.26 -0.91
C ARG A 15 -5.19 14.97 -1.54
N LEU A 16 -3.90 14.78 -1.67
CA LEU A 16 -3.43 13.62 -2.41
C LEU A 16 -3.47 12.35 -1.57
N ILE A 17 -2.92 12.42 -0.39
CA ILE A 17 -2.82 11.23 0.46
C ILE A 17 -4.21 10.80 0.93
N SER A 18 -5.01 11.75 1.35
CA SER A 18 -6.35 11.43 1.83
C SER A 18 -7.21 10.86 0.72
N CYS A 19 -7.13 11.41 -0.47
CA CYS A 19 -7.89 10.89 -1.59
C CYS A 19 -7.43 9.50 -1.99
N THR A 20 -6.14 9.29 -2.00
CA THR A 20 -5.62 7.98 -2.33
C THR A 20 -6.06 6.94 -1.31
N LYS A 21 -6.03 7.32 -0.04
CA LYS A 21 -6.45 6.42 1.01
C LYS A 21 -7.91 6.03 0.83
N LYS A 22 -8.75 6.98 0.53
CA LYS A 22 -10.14 6.71 0.28
C LYS A 22 -10.34 5.78 -0.90
N TYR A 23 -9.61 6.02 -1.95
CA TYR A 23 -9.70 5.20 -3.14
C TYR A 23 -9.29 3.77 -2.83
N ILE A 24 -8.24 3.60 -2.07
CA ILE A 24 -7.78 2.28 -1.69
C ILE A 24 -8.83 1.56 -0.86
N HIS A 25 -9.42 2.26 0.10
CA HIS A 25 -10.46 1.66 0.91
C HIS A 25 -11.65 1.23 0.06
N GLN A 26 -12.00 2.05 -0.90
CA GLN A 26 -13.10 1.73 -1.77
C GLN A 26 -12.81 0.47 -2.58
N LYS A 27 -11.59 0.36 -3.08
CA LYS A 27 -11.21 -0.82 -3.85
C LYS A 27 -11.19 -2.07 -2.98
N LEU A 28 -10.78 -1.94 -1.75
CA LEU A 28 -10.78 -3.07 -0.83
C LEU A 28 -12.20 -3.49 -0.50
N ASN A 29 -13.10 -2.54 -0.35
CA ASN A 29 -14.48 -2.86 -0.12
C ASN A 29 -15.09 -3.59 -1.31
N ASP A 30 -14.75 -3.14 -2.50
CA ASP A 30 -15.24 -3.78 -3.70
C ASP A 30 -14.76 -5.22 -3.78
N LEU A 31 -13.51 -5.44 -3.44
CA LEU A 31 -12.94 -6.76 -3.45
C LEU A 31 -13.62 -7.63 -2.40
N HIS A 32 -13.83 -7.06 -1.23
CA HIS A 32 -14.46 -7.77 -0.14
C HIS A 32 -15.86 -8.25 -0.55
N GLU A 33 -16.60 -7.41 -1.21
CA GLU A 33 -17.95 -7.76 -1.64
C GLU A 33 -17.93 -8.75 -2.77
N GLU A 34 -17.03 -8.56 -3.69
CA GLU A 34 -16.94 -9.42 -4.85
C GLU A 34 -16.60 -10.85 -4.46
N LEU A 35 -15.66 -10.99 -3.55
CA LEU A 35 -15.22 -12.30 -3.11
C LEU A 35 -16.07 -12.87 -1.98
N GLU A 36 -16.83 -12.02 -1.33
CA GLU A 36 -17.62 -12.42 -0.15
C GLU A 36 -16.71 -13.09 0.86
N CYS A 37 -15.51 -12.52 1.02
CA CYS A 37 -14.53 -13.11 1.91
C CYS A 37 -14.62 -12.49 3.29
N PRO A 38 -14.05 -13.13 4.30
CA PRO A 38 -14.05 -12.54 5.64
C PRO A 38 -13.08 -11.40 5.73
N ASN A 39 -13.25 -10.58 6.75
CA ASN A 39 -12.36 -9.44 6.96
C ASN A 39 -10.92 -9.87 7.13
N GLU A 40 -10.71 -11.04 7.69
CA GLU A 40 -9.36 -11.54 7.88
C GLU A 40 -8.61 -11.69 6.58
N PHE A 41 -9.32 -12.09 5.53
CA PHE A 41 -8.67 -12.21 4.24
C PHE A 41 -8.21 -10.86 3.74
N ILE A 42 -9.05 -9.83 3.91
CA ILE A 42 -8.67 -8.49 3.48
C ILE A 42 -7.48 -7.99 4.30
N PHE A 43 -7.49 -8.29 5.59
CA PHE A 43 -6.38 -7.90 6.45
C PHE A 43 -5.07 -8.53 5.97
N ASP A 44 -5.11 -9.82 5.65
CA ASP A 44 -3.93 -10.52 5.16
C ASP A 44 -3.51 -10.01 3.79
N PHE A 45 -4.48 -9.67 2.97
CA PHE A 45 -4.20 -9.11 1.66
C PHE A 45 -3.44 -7.80 1.80
N ILE A 46 -3.87 -6.95 2.73
CA ILE A 46 -3.19 -5.69 2.96
C ILE A 46 -1.78 -5.91 3.48
N LYS A 47 -1.63 -6.90 4.34
CA LYS A 47 -0.31 -7.23 4.87
C LYS A 47 0.62 -7.65 3.75
N ASP A 48 0.11 -8.39 2.82
CA ASP A 48 0.89 -8.84 1.69
C ASP A 48 1.39 -7.65 0.88
N ILE A 49 0.51 -6.68 0.64
CA ILE A 49 0.90 -5.47 -0.06
C ILE A 49 1.91 -4.69 0.75
N GLN A 50 1.68 -4.63 2.06
CA GLN A 50 2.58 -3.90 2.93
C GLN A 50 3.99 -4.45 2.86
N GLN A 51 4.12 -5.75 2.77
CA GLN A 51 5.42 -6.37 2.67
C GLN A 51 6.15 -5.97 1.40
N ASP A 52 5.41 -5.78 0.34
CA ASP A 52 6.02 -5.35 -0.91
C ASP A 52 6.67 -3.98 -0.78
N TRP A 53 6.19 -3.18 0.17
CA TRP A 53 6.71 -1.84 0.36
C TRP A 53 7.55 -1.70 1.62
N ASP A 54 7.86 -2.82 2.26
CA ASP A 54 8.67 -2.82 3.44
C ASP A 54 10.11 -2.47 3.08
N PRO A 55 10.69 -1.46 3.71
CA PRO A 55 12.06 -1.07 3.39
C PRO A 55 13.06 -2.20 3.58
N ASP A 56 12.81 -3.08 4.52
CA ASP A 56 13.74 -4.16 4.80
C ASP A 56 13.73 -5.23 3.74
N SER A 57 12.62 -5.40 3.05
CA SER A 57 12.54 -6.38 1.99
C SER A 57 12.56 -5.71 0.63
N TYR A 58 12.83 -4.44 0.63
CA TYR A 58 12.79 -3.64 -0.57
C TYR A 58 13.65 -4.19 -1.70
N LYS A 59 14.86 -4.58 -1.36
CA LYS A 59 15.79 -5.03 -2.37
C LYS A 59 15.27 -6.17 -3.17
N SER A 60 14.79 -7.18 -2.48
CA SER A 60 14.27 -8.34 -3.14
C SER A 60 13.11 -8.01 -4.04
N LYS A 61 12.17 -7.28 -3.50
CA LYS A 61 10.99 -6.96 -4.28
C LYS A 61 11.30 -6.06 -5.45
N SER A 62 12.12 -5.10 -5.21
CA SER A 62 12.49 -4.18 -6.25
C SER A 62 13.18 -4.88 -7.41
N GLU A 63 14.05 -5.79 -7.09
CA GLU A 63 14.75 -6.55 -8.10
C GLU A 63 13.78 -7.38 -8.92
N LYS A 64 12.83 -8.00 -8.24
CA LYS A 64 11.84 -8.76 -8.93
C LYS A 64 11.07 -7.93 -9.90
N LEU A 65 10.63 -6.78 -9.46
CA LEU A 65 9.89 -5.90 -10.33
C LEU A 65 10.69 -5.49 -11.55
N LEU A 66 11.93 -5.18 -11.33
CA LEU A 66 12.79 -4.79 -12.42
C LEU A 66 12.98 -5.90 -13.41
N LYS A 67 13.12 -7.10 -12.92
CA LYS A 67 13.30 -8.21 -13.81
C LYS A 67 12.09 -8.50 -14.64
N ASN A 68 10.95 -8.19 -14.13
CA ASN A 68 9.74 -8.42 -14.86
C ASN A 68 9.45 -7.40 -15.92
N LYS A 69 10.30 -6.38 -15.96
CA LYS A 69 10.04 -5.37 -16.93
C LYS A 69 10.55 -5.69 -18.25
#